data_c6574205eb8c36ce4248f78e84a37013
#
_entry.id   c6574205eb8c36ce4248f78e84a37013
#
_cell.length_a   1.000
_cell.length_b   1.000
_cell.length_c   1.000
_cell.angle_alpha   90.00
_cell.angle_beta   90.00
_cell.angle_gamma   90.00
#
_symmetry.space_group_name_H-M   'P 1'
#
loop_
_entity.id
_entity.type
_entity.pdbx_description
1 polymer ?
#
loop_
_entity_poly.entity_id
_entity_poly.type
_entity_poly.pdbx_seq_one_letter_code
_entity_poly.pdbx_strand_id
1 'polypeptide(L)'
;MRQEDFDEYIRQVEPSARQSAADWQTAIGLQQVDGLKPSQYLLDVAQRNIEGDITIDEVRQMLDAYYHSKAGRTTGTDDTAECDKASANIKKILSTNTFAFNTNGFMATHRRIFEGVFKHAGELRNYDIAKKELVLRGKSVSYLNWEDLRRALDYEIQREREFRYRNCTEDEKIRHICRFVSGLWQIHPFREGNTRTTAVFTIQYLRSMGYAVTNDLFKLHSWYFRNALVRANYKNVRLGIDYDFSFLERFFRNLLLDEHNELKNRFMLINAPEGWEMADDKPIIPDDNRRQTDDKPTITDDKIIETDDKEIAADDKPTIILSYLKEKGVCKTAELSVLLGLKPTQTKAYLYRLLQSGKIVAHGANKNRTYSLA
;
A
#
# COMPACT_ATOMS: atom_id res chain seq x y z
N MET A 1 -12.73 -10.00 -22.34
CA MET A 1 -11.45 -10.72 -22.53
C MET A 1 -10.91 -11.18 -21.18
N ARG A 2 -10.30 -12.39 -21.07
CA ARG A 2 -9.61 -12.82 -19.84
C ARG A 2 -8.23 -12.18 -19.77
N GLN A 3 -7.63 -12.10 -18.57
CA GLN A 3 -6.31 -11.51 -18.38
C GLN A 3 -5.22 -12.23 -19.21
N GLU A 4 -5.28 -13.55 -19.28
CA GLU A 4 -4.33 -14.37 -20.04
C GLU A 4 -4.39 -14.07 -21.54
N ASP A 5 -5.61 -13.89 -22.09
CA ASP A 5 -5.82 -13.56 -23.50
C ASP A 5 -5.31 -12.13 -23.80
N PHE A 6 -5.48 -11.20 -22.85
CA PHE A 6 -4.95 -9.85 -22.97
C PHE A 6 -3.41 -9.81 -22.91
N ASP A 7 -2.80 -10.60 -22.04
CA ASP A 7 -1.35 -10.71 -21.96
C ASP A 7 -0.75 -11.33 -23.23
N GLU A 8 -1.43 -12.30 -23.85
CA GLU A 8 -1.02 -12.86 -25.14
C GLU A 8 -1.18 -11.85 -26.29
N TYR A 9 -2.32 -11.14 -26.34
CA TYR A 9 -2.55 -10.07 -27.30
C TYR A 9 -1.42 -9.02 -27.26
N ILE A 10 -1.03 -8.56 -26.07
CA ILE A 10 0.02 -7.56 -25.94
C ILE A 10 1.39 -8.02 -26.47
N ARG A 11 1.72 -9.30 -26.37
CA ARG A 11 2.98 -9.84 -26.92
C ARG A 11 3.02 -9.77 -28.44
N GLN A 12 1.87 -9.78 -29.11
CA GLN A 12 1.72 -9.81 -30.55
C GLN A 12 1.44 -8.41 -31.16
N VAL A 13 1.36 -7.37 -30.33
CA VAL A 13 1.03 -6.01 -30.74
C VAL A 13 2.05 -5.45 -31.74
N GLU A 14 1.55 -4.77 -32.77
CA GLU A 14 2.35 -4.10 -33.77
C GLU A 14 3.34 -3.08 -33.15
N PRO A 15 4.52 -2.86 -33.78
CA PRO A 15 5.54 -1.96 -33.24
C PRO A 15 5.05 -0.56 -32.90
N SER A 16 4.13 -0.02 -33.70
CA SER A 16 3.51 1.30 -33.51
C SER A 16 2.67 1.43 -32.24
N ALA A 17 2.10 0.31 -31.77
CA ALA A 17 1.22 0.28 -30.58
C ALA A 17 1.95 -0.20 -29.31
N ARG A 18 3.23 -0.61 -29.40
CA ARG A 18 3.99 -1.18 -28.26
C ARG A 18 4.04 -0.26 -27.05
N GLN A 19 4.27 1.04 -27.27
CA GLN A 19 4.30 1.99 -26.15
C GLN A 19 2.94 2.10 -25.45
N SER A 20 1.86 2.14 -26.23
CA SER A 20 0.49 2.16 -25.68
C SER A 20 0.19 0.90 -24.89
N ALA A 21 0.58 -0.26 -25.41
CA ALA A 21 0.43 -1.55 -24.73
C ALA A 21 1.25 -1.61 -23.43
N ALA A 22 2.52 -1.17 -23.46
CA ALA A 22 3.38 -1.12 -22.28
C ALA A 22 2.82 -0.19 -21.18
N ASP A 23 2.29 0.98 -21.55
CA ASP A 23 1.65 1.88 -20.58
C ASP A 23 0.41 1.24 -19.92
N TRP A 24 -0.41 0.50 -20.70
CA TRP A 24 -1.53 -0.27 -20.15
C TRP A 24 -1.08 -1.39 -19.22
N GLN A 25 -0.04 -2.12 -19.59
CA GLN A 25 0.52 -3.18 -18.74
C GLN A 25 1.00 -2.62 -17.41
N THR A 26 1.71 -1.49 -17.44
CA THR A 26 2.14 -0.81 -16.21
C THR A 26 0.96 -0.36 -15.37
N ALA A 27 -0.03 0.27 -16.00
CA ALA A 27 -1.19 0.82 -15.32
C ALA A 27 -2.00 -0.28 -14.59
N ILE A 28 -2.24 -1.41 -15.27
CA ILE A 28 -2.94 -2.56 -14.70
C ILE A 28 -2.05 -3.28 -13.66
N GLY A 29 -0.77 -3.47 -13.94
CA GLY A 29 0.15 -4.18 -13.05
C GLY A 29 0.35 -3.45 -11.72
N LEU A 30 0.35 -2.11 -11.72
CA LEU A 30 0.47 -1.33 -10.49
C LEU A 30 -0.72 -1.49 -9.54
N GLN A 31 -1.88 -1.94 -10.01
CA GLN A 31 -3.02 -2.21 -9.13
C GLN A 31 -2.79 -3.41 -8.22
N GLN A 32 -1.88 -4.31 -8.60
CA GLN A 32 -1.56 -5.50 -7.80
C GLN A 32 -0.93 -5.17 -6.45
N VAL A 33 -0.32 -3.97 -6.27
CA VAL A 33 0.25 -3.56 -4.96
C VAL A 33 -0.81 -3.49 -3.85
N ASP A 34 -2.06 -3.26 -4.25
CA ASP A 34 -3.21 -3.22 -3.36
C ASP A 34 -4.14 -4.44 -3.56
N GLY A 35 -3.68 -5.46 -4.31
CA GLY A 35 -4.39 -6.71 -4.56
C GLY A 35 -5.58 -6.58 -5.51
N LEU A 36 -5.69 -5.46 -6.21
CA LEU A 36 -6.79 -5.19 -7.12
C LEU A 36 -6.64 -5.95 -8.45
N LYS A 37 -7.76 -6.30 -9.05
CA LYS A 37 -7.82 -7.03 -10.33
C LYS A 37 -8.70 -6.28 -11.33
N PRO A 38 -8.27 -6.19 -12.61
CA PRO A 38 -9.05 -5.55 -13.65
C PRO A 38 -10.32 -6.35 -13.99
N SER A 39 -11.36 -5.66 -14.41
CA SER A 39 -12.53 -6.29 -15.02
C SER A 39 -12.21 -6.77 -16.44
N GLN A 40 -13.01 -7.71 -16.92
CA GLN A 40 -12.99 -8.08 -18.34
C GLN A 40 -13.33 -6.89 -19.25
N TYR A 41 -14.23 -6.02 -18.80
CA TYR A 41 -14.61 -4.82 -19.53
C TYR A 41 -13.43 -3.85 -19.69
N LEU A 42 -12.61 -3.62 -18.64
CA LEU A 42 -11.39 -2.81 -18.78
C LEU A 42 -10.47 -3.40 -19.85
N LEU A 43 -10.23 -4.71 -19.84
CA LEU A 43 -9.33 -5.37 -20.80
C LEU A 43 -9.82 -5.22 -22.24
N ASP A 44 -11.14 -5.30 -22.48
CA ASP A 44 -11.73 -5.10 -23.79
C ASP A 44 -11.58 -3.65 -24.28
N VAL A 45 -11.84 -2.65 -23.43
CA VAL A 45 -11.68 -1.24 -23.82
C VAL A 45 -10.20 -0.84 -23.92
N ALA A 46 -9.31 -1.45 -23.13
CA ALA A 46 -7.88 -1.24 -23.23
C ALA A 46 -7.33 -1.75 -24.58
N GLN A 47 -7.78 -2.92 -25.04
CA GLN A 47 -7.43 -3.43 -26.37
C GLN A 47 -7.83 -2.45 -27.47
N ARG A 48 -9.08 -2.00 -27.48
CA ARG A 48 -9.57 -1.02 -28.46
C ARG A 48 -8.80 0.29 -28.45
N ASN A 49 -8.34 0.74 -27.26
CA ASN A 49 -7.49 1.91 -27.13
C ASN A 49 -6.07 1.66 -27.68
N ILE A 50 -5.52 0.47 -27.49
CA ILE A 50 -4.21 0.07 -28.06
C ILE A 50 -4.30 0.04 -29.59
N GLU A 51 -5.38 -0.49 -30.14
CA GLU A 51 -5.66 -0.56 -31.58
C GLU A 51 -5.96 0.82 -32.22
N GLY A 52 -6.22 1.83 -31.38
CA GLY A 52 -6.53 3.20 -31.84
C GLY A 52 -7.99 3.45 -32.20
N ASP A 53 -8.88 2.48 -31.94
CA ASP A 53 -10.32 2.58 -32.20
C ASP A 53 -11.00 3.64 -31.32
N ILE A 54 -10.49 3.78 -30.09
CA ILE A 54 -10.99 4.74 -29.11
C ILE A 54 -9.83 5.46 -28.40
N THR A 55 -10.06 6.71 -28.05
CA THR A 55 -9.12 7.52 -27.27
C THR A 55 -9.13 7.15 -25.80
N ILE A 56 -8.10 7.51 -25.04
CA ILE A 56 -8.06 7.27 -23.60
C ILE A 56 -9.15 8.04 -22.83
N ASP A 57 -9.60 9.18 -23.35
CA ASP A 57 -10.69 9.94 -22.76
C ASP A 57 -12.04 9.26 -22.98
N GLU A 58 -12.26 8.63 -24.14
CA GLU A 58 -13.42 7.78 -24.39
C GLU A 58 -13.41 6.55 -23.49
N VAL A 59 -12.25 5.89 -23.28
CA VAL A 59 -12.15 4.79 -22.31
C VAL A 59 -12.64 5.23 -20.93
N ARG A 60 -12.17 6.38 -20.43
CA ARG A 60 -12.58 6.90 -19.11
C ARG A 60 -14.09 7.15 -19.04
N GLN A 61 -14.67 7.76 -20.07
CA GLN A 61 -16.11 7.97 -20.17
C GLN A 61 -16.89 6.65 -20.19
N MET A 62 -16.41 5.66 -20.95
CA MET A 62 -17.01 4.33 -21.02
C MET A 62 -16.97 3.61 -19.67
N LEU A 63 -15.86 3.68 -18.93
CA LEU A 63 -15.75 3.12 -17.59
C LEU A 63 -16.70 3.81 -16.60
N ASP A 64 -16.77 5.15 -16.65
CA ASP A 64 -17.72 5.89 -15.81
C ASP A 64 -19.17 5.50 -16.11
N ALA A 65 -19.56 5.44 -17.38
CA ALA A 65 -20.88 4.99 -17.78
C ALA A 65 -21.18 3.54 -17.36
N TYR A 66 -20.21 2.64 -17.51
CA TYR A 66 -20.32 1.23 -17.11
C TYR A 66 -20.61 1.09 -15.62
N TYR A 67 -19.81 1.73 -14.75
CA TYR A 67 -20.00 1.64 -13.30
C TYR A 67 -21.21 2.42 -12.76
N HIS A 68 -21.73 3.39 -13.51
CA HIS A 68 -23.00 4.03 -13.19
C HIS A 68 -24.22 3.20 -13.67
N SER A 69 -24.04 2.26 -14.58
CA SER A 69 -25.10 1.40 -15.11
C SER A 69 -25.50 0.30 -14.13
N LYS A 70 -26.69 -0.33 -14.40
CA LYS A 70 -27.14 -1.50 -13.63
C LYS A 70 -26.18 -2.70 -13.79
N ALA A 71 -25.60 -2.88 -14.99
CA ALA A 71 -24.65 -3.97 -15.25
C ALA A 71 -23.36 -3.83 -14.43
N GLY A 72 -22.80 -2.62 -14.35
CA GLY A 72 -21.61 -2.35 -13.53
C GLY A 72 -21.84 -2.58 -12.04
N ARG A 73 -23.04 -2.24 -11.53
CA ARG A 73 -23.39 -2.45 -10.11
C ARG A 73 -23.58 -3.93 -9.75
N THR A 74 -23.96 -4.76 -10.69
CA THR A 74 -24.21 -6.19 -10.47
C THR A 74 -22.95 -7.05 -10.63
N THR A 75 -21.99 -6.61 -11.44
CA THR A 75 -20.78 -7.37 -11.79
C THR A 75 -19.48 -6.80 -11.21
N GLY A 76 -19.47 -5.51 -10.88
CA GLY A 76 -18.30 -4.82 -10.32
C GLY A 76 -18.39 -4.69 -8.79
N THR A 77 -17.28 -4.99 -8.11
CA THR A 77 -17.06 -4.56 -6.73
C THR A 77 -16.49 -3.15 -6.74
N ASP A 78 -16.51 -2.45 -5.59
CA ASP A 78 -15.82 -1.16 -5.46
C ASP A 78 -14.33 -1.28 -5.79
N ASP A 79 -13.69 -2.42 -5.44
CA ASP A 79 -12.30 -2.75 -5.75
C ASP A 79 -12.03 -2.86 -7.25
N THR A 80 -12.96 -3.47 -7.99
CA THR A 80 -12.85 -3.59 -9.44
C THR A 80 -13.02 -2.23 -10.12
N ALA A 81 -13.97 -1.42 -9.65
CA ALA A 81 -14.16 -0.06 -10.17
C ALA A 81 -12.94 0.84 -9.90
N GLU A 82 -12.34 0.73 -8.72
CA GLU A 82 -11.09 1.41 -8.39
C GLU A 82 -9.96 0.98 -9.34
N CYS A 83 -9.76 -0.34 -9.50
CA CYS A 83 -8.74 -0.90 -10.40
C CYS A 83 -8.87 -0.33 -11.81
N ASP A 84 -10.06 -0.39 -12.38
CA ASP A 84 -10.31 -0.03 -13.77
C ASP A 84 -10.12 1.47 -14.00
N LYS A 85 -10.70 2.32 -13.15
CA LYS A 85 -10.59 3.77 -13.27
C LYS A 85 -9.16 4.25 -13.02
N ALA A 86 -8.50 3.75 -11.97
CA ALA A 86 -7.12 4.11 -11.68
C ALA A 86 -6.17 3.65 -12.80
N SER A 87 -6.39 2.47 -13.40
CA SER A 87 -5.61 2.01 -14.55
C SER A 87 -5.75 2.93 -15.76
N ALA A 88 -6.97 3.30 -16.14
CA ALA A 88 -7.19 4.24 -17.24
C ALA A 88 -6.56 5.62 -16.98
N ASN A 89 -6.63 6.10 -15.75
CA ASN A 89 -6.01 7.35 -15.34
C ASN A 89 -4.48 7.28 -15.39
N ILE A 90 -3.86 6.20 -14.91
CA ILE A 90 -2.41 5.98 -15.00
C ILE A 90 -1.98 5.91 -16.47
N LYS A 91 -2.71 5.14 -17.30
CA LYS A 91 -2.44 5.09 -18.74
C LYS A 91 -2.41 6.49 -19.36
N LYS A 92 -3.40 7.32 -19.05
CA LYS A 92 -3.45 8.72 -19.53
C LYS A 92 -2.22 9.52 -19.07
N ILE A 93 -1.81 9.36 -17.80
CA ILE A 93 -0.64 10.05 -17.25
C ILE A 93 0.64 9.63 -17.98
N LEU A 94 0.85 8.32 -18.19
CA LEU A 94 2.04 7.78 -18.83
C LEU A 94 2.15 8.14 -20.31
N SER A 95 1.02 8.37 -20.97
CA SER A 95 0.95 8.79 -22.39
C SER A 95 1.13 10.29 -22.61
N THR A 96 1.20 11.09 -21.54
CA THR A 96 1.32 12.55 -21.64
C THR A 96 2.68 13.03 -21.13
N ASN A 97 3.28 14.01 -21.79
CA ASN A 97 4.57 14.62 -21.38
C ASN A 97 4.39 15.76 -20.36
N THR A 98 3.29 15.79 -19.62
CA THR A 98 3.02 16.79 -18.60
C THR A 98 3.54 16.32 -17.25
N PHE A 99 4.82 16.53 -16.99
CA PHE A 99 5.45 16.21 -15.72
C PHE A 99 6.01 17.45 -15.05
N ALA A 100 5.73 17.64 -13.75
CA ALA A 100 6.27 18.71 -12.94
C ALA A 100 7.00 18.12 -11.73
N PHE A 101 8.33 18.26 -11.72
CA PHE A 101 9.17 17.78 -10.62
C PHE A 101 9.16 18.76 -9.44
N ASN A 102 8.08 18.77 -8.69
CA ASN A 102 7.88 19.53 -7.46
C ASN A 102 6.77 18.89 -6.62
N THR A 103 6.60 19.36 -5.38
CA THR A 103 5.59 18.84 -4.45
C THR A 103 4.16 18.91 -4.99
N ASN A 104 3.83 20.02 -5.66
CA ASN A 104 2.50 20.15 -6.26
C ASN A 104 2.32 19.16 -7.43
N GLY A 105 3.38 18.87 -8.19
CA GLY A 105 3.41 17.82 -9.22
C GLY A 105 3.19 16.44 -8.64
N PHE A 106 3.80 16.12 -7.49
CA PHE A 106 3.58 14.86 -6.78
C PHE A 106 2.13 14.73 -6.31
N MET A 107 1.57 15.77 -5.70
CA MET A 107 0.17 15.81 -5.29
C MET A 107 -0.79 15.74 -6.49
N ALA A 108 -0.45 16.42 -7.58
CA ALA A 108 -1.22 16.35 -8.83
C ALA A 108 -1.18 14.96 -9.47
N THR A 109 -0.06 14.23 -9.37
CA THR A 109 0.03 12.84 -9.82
C THR A 109 -0.97 11.98 -9.06
N HIS A 110 -1.03 12.06 -7.73
CA HIS A 110 -2.03 11.36 -6.94
C HIS A 110 -3.46 11.77 -7.33
N ARG A 111 -3.73 13.08 -7.46
CA ARG A 111 -5.07 13.56 -7.88
C ARG A 111 -5.48 12.97 -9.22
N ARG A 112 -4.58 12.99 -10.20
CA ARG A 112 -4.87 12.46 -11.54
C ARG A 112 -5.06 10.95 -11.58
N ILE A 113 -4.31 10.17 -10.77
CA ILE A 113 -4.49 8.71 -10.66
C ILE A 113 -5.86 8.38 -10.09
N PHE A 114 -6.30 9.09 -9.05
CA PHE A 114 -7.48 8.75 -8.28
C PHE A 114 -8.69 9.65 -8.54
N GLU A 115 -8.64 10.45 -9.61
CA GLU A 115 -9.79 11.23 -10.08
C GLU A 115 -10.97 10.30 -10.40
N GLY A 116 -12.14 10.57 -9.83
CA GLY A 116 -13.32 9.72 -9.97
C GLY A 116 -13.26 8.40 -9.21
N VAL A 117 -12.21 8.19 -8.38
CA VAL A 117 -12.03 7.03 -7.50
C VAL A 117 -12.17 7.45 -6.04
N PHE A 118 -11.34 8.37 -5.57
CA PHE A 118 -11.36 8.85 -4.20
C PHE A 118 -11.81 10.31 -4.10
N LYS A 119 -12.68 10.62 -3.13
CA LYS A 119 -13.10 12.01 -2.86
C LYS A 119 -11.94 12.90 -2.44
N HIS A 120 -10.94 12.32 -1.76
CA HIS A 120 -9.75 13.00 -1.26
C HIS A 120 -8.53 12.93 -2.22
N ALA A 121 -8.76 12.65 -3.49
CA ALA A 121 -7.69 12.57 -4.49
C ALA A 121 -6.84 13.86 -4.55
N GLY A 122 -5.53 13.72 -4.29
CA GLY A 122 -4.57 14.84 -4.24
C GLY A 122 -4.51 15.58 -2.90
N GLU A 123 -5.25 15.14 -1.88
CA GLU A 123 -5.24 15.74 -0.53
C GLU A 123 -4.26 14.99 0.38
N LEU A 124 -3.50 15.72 1.18
CA LEU A 124 -2.67 15.14 2.22
C LEU A 124 -3.55 14.59 3.35
N ARG A 125 -3.14 13.46 3.94
CA ARG A 125 -3.81 12.97 5.14
C ARG A 125 -3.64 13.95 6.31
N ASN A 126 -4.57 13.92 7.24
CA ASN A 126 -4.61 14.76 8.43
C ASN A 126 -4.60 13.94 9.73
N TYR A 127 -4.07 12.72 9.69
CA TYR A 127 -3.91 11.80 10.82
C TYR A 127 -2.71 10.89 10.60
N ASP A 128 -2.18 10.31 11.68
CA ASP A 128 -1.08 9.35 11.61
C ASP A 128 -1.56 7.96 11.23
N ILE A 129 -0.71 7.22 10.53
CA ILE A 129 -1.02 5.91 9.99
C ILE A 129 -0.01 4.86 10.43
N ALA A 130 -0.47 3.63 10.52
CA ALA A 130 0.35 2.44 10.68
C ALA A 130 -0.23 1.31 9.84
N LYS A 131 0.61 0.65 9.03
CA LYS A 131 0.20 -0.47 8.17
C LYS A 131 0.89 -1.75 8.61
N LYS A 132 0.15 -2.85 8.65
CA LYS A 132 0.73 -4.17 8.89
C LYS A 132 1.36 -4.69 7.61
N GLU A 133 2.69 -4.79 7.58
CA GLU A 133 3.43 -5.23 6.42
C GLU A 133 3.74 -6.73 6.51
N LEU A 134 3.43 -7.48 5.45
CA LEU A 134 3.60 -8.93 5.41
C LEU A 134 5.08 -9.33 5.58
N VAL A 135 5.97 -8.68 4.82
CA VAL A 135 7.42 -8.94 4.89
C VAL A 135 8.02 -8.57 6.25
N LEU A 136 7.33 -7.76 7.05
CA LEU A 136 7.68 -7.42 8.43
C LEU A 136 6.92 -8.27 9.46
N ARG A 137 6.25 -9.36 9.03
CA ARG A 137 5.45 -10.22 9.92
C ARG A 137 4.41 -9.45 10.72
N GLY A 138 3.69 -8.55 10.05
CA GLY A 138 2.63 -7.73 10.63
C GLY A 138 3.10 -6.51 11.42
N LYS A 139 4.39 -6.18 11.37
CA LYS A 139 4.90 -4.90 11.90
C LYS A 139 4.74 -3.80 10.86
N SER A 140 4.80 -2.55 11.30
CA SER A 140 4.70 -1.36 10.46
C SER A 140 6.05 -0.69 10.24
N VAL A 141 6.20 -0.04 9.10
CA VAL A 141 7.19 1.03 8.92
C VAL A 141 6.77 2.23 9.76
N SER A 142 7.74 3.00 10.25
CA SER A 142 7.48 4.31 10.86
C SER A 142 7.24 5.34 9.76
N TYR A 143 5.97 5.65 9.49
CA TYR A 143 5.59 6.72 8.57
C TYR A 143 5.73 8.09 9.25
N LEU A 144 5.81 9.14 8.43
CA LEU A 144 5.96 10.50 8.95
C LEU A 144 4.68 10.97 9.65
N ASN A 145 4.83 11.82 10.68
CA ASN A 145 3.71 12.51 11.32
C ASN A 145 2.97 13.40 10.31
N TRP A 146 1.65 13.41 10.38
CA TRP A 146 0.80 14.12 9.41
C TRP A 146 1.05 15.63 9.35
N GLU A 147 1.44 16.27 10.46
CA GLU A 147 1.73 17.69 10.52
C GLU A 147 2.94 18.11 9.70
N ASP A 148 3.87 17.18 9.46
CA ASP A 148 5.13 17.43 8.77
C ASP A 148 5.13 17.07 7.27
N LEU A 149 4.05 16.48 6.76
CA LEU A 149 3.99 15.89 5.42
C LEU A 149 4.41 16.86 4.31
N ARG A 150 3.85 18.07 4.30
CA ARG A 150 4.15 19.07 3.26
C ARG A 150 5.60 19.51 3.32
N ARG A 151 6.10 19.78 4.50
CA ARG A 151 7.50 20.22 4.71
C ARG A 151 8.48 19.13 4.29
N ALA A 152 8.20 17.88 4.59
CA ALA A 152 9.06 16.76 4.21
C ALA A 152 9.05 16.51 2.70
N LEU A 153 7.89 16.61 2.04
CA LEU A 153 7.81 16.52 0.57
C LEU A 153 8.62 17.63 -0.10
N ASP A 154 8.48 18.88 0.37
CA ASP A 154 9.24 20.02 -0.15
C ASP A 154 10.74 19.80 0.03
N TYR A 155 11.16 19.28 1.21
CA TYR A 155 12.56 18.99 1.50
C TYR A 155 13.14 17.88 0.60
N GLU A 156 12.47 16.71 0.51
CA GLU A 156 12.97 15.59 -0.28
C GLU A 156 13.07 15.93 -1.77
N ILE A 157 12.06 16.60 -2.32
CA ILE A 157 12.07 16.98 -3.74
C ILE A 157 13.10 18.07 -4.01
N GLN A 158 13.28 19.05 -3.10
CA GLN A 158 14.29 20.07 -3.26
C GLN A 158 15.69 19.48 -3.19
N ARG A 159 15.96 18.60 -2.24
CA ARG A 159 17.25 17.90 -2.11
C ARG A 159 17.59 17.11 -3.37
N GLU A 160 16.59 16.45 -3.98
CA GLU A 160 16.76 15.73 -5.24
C GLU A 160 17.06 16.67 -6.42
N ARG A 161 16.39 17.81 -6.50
CA ARG A 161 16.66 18.84 -7.55
C ARG A 161 18.08 19.40 -7.48
N GLU A 162 18.66 19.49 -6.29
CA GLU A 162 20.00 19.98 -6.05
C GLU A 162 21.08 18.94 -6.31
N PHE A 163 20.72 17.66 -6.34
CA PHE A 163 21.67 16.57 -6.55
C PHE A 163 22.26 16.61 -7.98
N ARG A 164 23.56 16.36 -8.08
CA ARG A 164 24.32 16.44 -9.32
C ARG A 164 24.69 15.05 -9.84
N TYR A 165 23.86 14.47 -10.69
CA TYR A 165 24.09 13.16 -11.32
C TYR A 165 25.30 13.07 -12.24
N ARG A 166 25.78 14.22 -12.78
CA ARG A 166 26.76 14.28 -13.88
C ARG A 166 28.09 13.61 -13.56
N ASN A 167 28.49 13.61 -12.29
CA ASN A 167 29.79 13.07 -11.86
C ASN A 167 29.67 11.75 -11.13
N CYS A 168 28.49 11.13 -11.13
CA CYS A 168 28.22 9.88 -10.42
C CYS A 168 28.43 8.70 -11.36
N THR A 169 29.01 7.62 -10.80
CA THR A 169 28.96 6.28 -11.42
C THR A 169 27.53 5.77 -11.48
N GLU A 170 27.26 4.76 -12.30
CA GLU A 170 25.92 4.16 -12.38
C GLU A 170 25.48 3.60 -11.01
N ASP A 171 26.40 3.00 -10.25
CA ASP A 171 26.13 2.51 -8.90
C ASP A 171 25.74 3.63 -7.93
N GLU A 172 26.38 4.77 -7.99
CA GLU A 172 26.04 5.94 -7.18
C GLU A 172 24.69 6.53 -7.56
N LYS A 173 24.39 6.58 -8.86
CA LYS A 173 23.09 7.02 -9.36
C LYS A 173 21.97 6.11 -8.85
N ILE A 174 22.12 4.79 -9.01
CA ILE A 174 21.15 3.80 -8.52
C ILE A 174 20.92 3.95 -7.02
N ARG A 175 21.99 3.99 -6.22
CA ARG A 175 21.87 4.16 -4.77
C ARG A 175 21.17 5.47 -4.39
N HIS A 176 21.45 6.55 -5.11
CA HIS A 176 20.81 7.83 -4.85
C HIS A 176 19.31 7.80 -5.20
N ILE A 177 18.96 7.27 -6.39
CA ILE A 177 17.56 7.08 -6.81
C ILE A 177 16.80 6.23 -5.79
N CYS A 178 17.39 5.12 -5.32
CA CYS A 178 16.77 4.28 -4.29
C CYS A 178 16.46 5.06 -3.00
N ARG A 179 17.40 5.89 -2.53
CA ARG A 179 17.21 6.71 -1.33
C ARG A 179 16.12 7.76 -1.53
N PHE A 180 16.12 8.44 -2.66
CA PHE A 180 15.09 9.44 -2.98
C PHE A 180 13.70 8.81 -3.04
N VAL A 181 13.54 7.75 -3.83
CA VAL A 181 12.23 7.08 -4.02
C VAL A 181 11.73 6.46 -2.71
N SER A 182 12.64 5.88 -1.93
CA SER A 182 12.35 5.31 -0.61
C SER A 182 11.93 6.39 0.39
N GLY A 183 12.65 7.52 0.46
CA GLY A 183 12.31 8.65 1.33
C GLY A 183 10.95 9.27 0.96
N LEU A 184 10.71 9.46 -0.33
CA LEU A 184 9.43 9.98 -0.83
C LEU A 184 8.26 9.06 -0.45
N TRP A 185 8.44 7.74 -0.59
CA TRP A 185 7.44 6.76 -0.19
C TRP A 185 7.23 6.70 1.32
N GLN A 186 8.28 6.83 2.15
CA GLN A 186 8.19 6.79 3.62
C GLN A 186 7.36 7.94 4.19
N ILE A 187 7.37 9.10 3.56
CA ILE A 187 6.51 10.23 3.95
C ILE A 187 5.06 9.79 3.99
N HIS A 188 4.65 8.94 3.05
CA HIS A 188 3.31 8.34 2.94
C HIS A 188 2.20 9.38 3.10
N PRO A 189 2.18 10.40 2.22
CA PRO A 189 1.41 11.62 2.49
C PRO A 189 -0.09 11.49 2.24
N PHE A 190 -0.53 10.44 1.53
CA PHE A 190 -1.94 10.25 1.19
C PHE A 190 -2.58 9.17 2.06
N ARG A 191 -3.90 9.19 2.16
CA ARG A 191 -4.67 8.18 2.87
C ARG A 191 -4.49 6.81 2.23
N GLU A 192 -4.61 6.75 0.89
CA GLU A 192 -4.39 5.54 0.07
C GLU A 192 -3.58 5.84 -1.18
N GLY A 193 -3.18 4.81 -1.95
CA GLY A 193 -2.53 4.96 -3.25
C GLY A 193 -1.09 5.47 -3.22
N ASN A 194 -0.43 5.52 -2.06
CA ASN A 194 0.93 6.06 -1.94
C ASN A 194 1.94 5.31 -2.81
N THR A 195 1.91 3.98 -2.85
CA THR A 195 2.84 3.19 -3.66
C THR A 195 2.60 3.40 -5.15
N ARG A 196 1.35 3.41 -5.61
CA ARG A 196 1.00 3.67 -7.02
C ARG A 196 1.44 5.06 -7.44
N THR A 197 1.20 6.06 -6.59
CA THR A 197 1.65 7.46 -6.85
C THR A 197 3.15 7.56 -6.92
N THR A 198 3.88 6.97 -5.97
CA THR A 198 5.35 6.97 -5.97
C THR A 198 5.89 6.29 -7.22
N ALA A 199 5.33 5.15 -7.63
CA ALA A 199 5.75 4.44 -8.84
C ALA A 199 5.53 5.29 -10.10
N VAL A 200 4.33 5.85 -10.30
CA VAL A 200 4.01 6.67 -11.49
C VAL A 200 4.87 7.95 -11.54
N PHE A 201 5.04 8.63 -10.40
CA PHE A 201 5.90 9.80 -10.31
C PHE A 201 7.36 9.46 -10.62
N THR A 202 7.86 8.33 -10.09
CA THR A 202 9.22 7.85 -10.37
C THR A 202 9.42 7.51 -11.84
N ILE A 203 8.46 6.83 -12.49
CA ILE A 203 8.52 6.55 -13.93
C ILE A 203 8.64 7.84 -14.73
N GLN A 204 7.78 8.83 -14.45
CA GLN A 204 7.83 10.12 -15.15
C GLN A 204 9.14 10.87 -14.87
N TYR A 205 9.63 10.84 -13.64
CA TYR A 205 10.90 11.44 -13.25
C TYR A 205 12.08 10.82 -14.02
N LEU A 206 12.20 9.50 -14.01
CA LEU A 206 13.27 8.79 -14.72
C LEU A 206 13.21 9.04 -16.24
N ARG A 207 11.99 9.04 -16.82
CA ARG A 207 11.81 9.42 -18.24
C ARG A 207 12.27 10.86 -18.51
N SER A 208 12.02 11.80 -17.61
CA SER A 208 12.49 13.21 -17.73
C SER A 208 14.01 13.35 -17.65
N MET A 209 14.69 12.38 -17.02
CA MET A 209 16.16 12.27 -16.98
C MET A 209 16.74 11.58 -18.22
N GLY A 210 15.91 11.11 -19.15
CA GLY A 210 16.32 10.44 -20.39
C GLY A 210 16.45 8.92 -20.29
N TYR A 211 16.05 8.29 -19.16
CA TYR A 211 16.02 6.84 -19.06
C TYR A 211 14.87 6.24 -19.86
N ALA A 212 15.18 5.20 -20.62
CA ALA A 212 14.17 4.38 -21.29
C ALA A 212 13.52 3.45 -20.26
N VAL A 213 12.57 3.98 -19.48
CA VAL A 213 11.81 3.14 -18.54
C VAL A 213 10.77 2.36 -19.32
N THR A 214 11.12 1.13 -19.68
CA THR A 214 10.22 0.12 -20.23
C THR A 214 9.55 -0.60 -19.06
N ASN A 215 8.26 -0.84 -19.16
CA ASN A 215 7.40 -0.92 -17.96
C ASN A 215 7.08 -2.33 -17.48
N ASP A 216 7.70 -3.37 -18.05
CA ASP A 216 7.40 -4.75 -17.69
C ASP A 216 7.73 -5.07 -16.22
N LEU A 217 8.76 -4.43 -15.68
CA LEU A 217 9.14 -4.64 -14.28
C LEU A 217 8.05 -4.21 -13.30
N PHE A 218 7.43 -3.05 -13.51
CA PHE A 218 6.33 -2.61 -12.64
C PHE A 218 5.08 -3.47 -12.80
N LYS A 219 4.84 -4.03 -14.00
CA LYS A 219 3.78 -5.01 -14.22
C LYS A 219 4.04 -6.30 -13.45
N LEU A 220 5.23 -6.89 -13.66
CA LEU A 220 5.53 -8.23 -13.15
C LEU A 220 5.94 -8.22 -11.67
N HIS A 221 6.52 -7.12 -11.20
CA HIS A 221 7.16 -7.00 -9.91
C HIS A 221 6.68 -5.80 -9.08
N SER A 222 5.44 -5.33 -9.29
CA SER A 222 4.87 -4.22 -8.51
C SER A 222 4.82 -4.53 -7.01
N TRP A 223 4.49 -5.76 -6.65
CA TRP A 223 4.51 -6.25 -5.28
C TRP A 223 5.92 -6.33 -4.70
N TYR A 224 6.91 -6.75 -5.51
CA TYR A 224 8.31 -6.72 -5.12
C TYR A 224 8.77 -5.28 -4.85
N PHE A 225 8.45 -4.34 -5.74
CA PHE A 225 8.77 -2.93 -5.57
C PHE A 225 8.22 -2.37 -4.26
N ARG A 226 6.94 -2.64 -3.95
CA ARG A 226 6.32 -2.24 -2.68
C ARG A 226 7.06 -2.83 -1.48
N ASN A 227 7.34 -4.12 -1.48
CA ASN A 227 8.03 -4.79 -0.39
C ASN A 227 9.49 -4.32 -0.22
N ALA A 228 10.17 -4.00 -1.34
CA ALA A 228 11.51 -3.42 -1.31
C ALA A 228 11.52 -2.02 -0.65
N LEU A 229 10.50 -1.20 -0.91
CA LEU A 229 10.30 0.08 -0.21
C LEU A 229 10.06 -0.12 1.29
N VAL A 230 9.27 -1.12 1.67
CA VAL A 230 9.06 -1.48 3.08
C VAL A 230 10.38 -1.87 3.74
N ARG A 231 11.21 -2.74 3.11
CA ARG A 231 12.51 -3.18 3.65
C ARG A 231 13.52 -2.05 3.74
N ALA A 232 13.53 -1.14 2.76
CA ALA A 232 14.40 0.04 2.76
C ALA A 232 14.08 1.03 3.89
N ASN A 233 12.87 0.98 4.46
CA ASN A 233 12.37 1.91 5.48
C ASN A 233 12.11 1.23 6.85
N TYR A 234 12.50 -0.03 7.04
CA TYR A 234 12.29 -0.72 8.30
C TYR A 234 13.59 -0.97 9.05
N LYS A 235 13.63 -0.49 10.29
CA LYS A 235 14.72 -0.73 11.24
C LYS A 235 14.17 -1.21 12.57
N ASN A 236 14.81 -2.23 13.15
CA ASN A 236 14.50 -2.72 14.49
C ASN A 236 15.78 -3.15 15.20
N VAL A 237 16.34 -2.25 15.99
CA VAL A 237 17.62 -2.47 16.70
C VAL A 237 17.56 -3.68 17.63
N ARG A 238 16.41 -3.92 18.29
CA ARG A 238 16.26 -5.06 19.22
C ARG A 238 16.32 -6.42 18.51
N LEU A 239 15.99 -6.48 17.25
CA LEU A 239 16.02 -7.68 16.41
C LEU A 239 17.27 -7.73 15.51
N GLY A 240 18.20 -6.78 15.64
CA GLY A 240 19.36 -6.67 14.77
C GLY A 240 19.02 -6.36 13.30
N ILE A 241 17.84 -5.80 13.03
CA ILE A 241 17.37 -5.49 11.66
C ILE A 241 17.66 -4.02 11.37
N ASP A 242 18.39 -3.77 10.28
CA ASP A 242 18.65 -2.42 9.77
C ASP A 242 17.92 -2.18 8.44
N TYR A 243 17.94 -0.94 7.96
CA TYR A 243 17.47 -0.56 6.65
C TYR A 243 18.18 -1.39 5.57
N ASP A 244 17.42 -1.93 4.63
CA ASP A 244 17.95 -2.76 3.56
C ASP A 244 17.52 -2.25 2.20
N PHE A 245 18.39 -1.50 1.55
CA PHE A 245 18.19 -0.97 0.21
C PHE A 245 18.51 -1.96 -0.91
N SER A 246 19.15 -3.09 -0.61
CA SER A 246 19.66 -4.03 -1.62
C SER A 246 18.55 -4.56 -2.55
N PHE A 247 17.34 -4.75 -2.02
CA PHE A 247 16.20 -5.20 -2.81
C PHE A 247 15.73 -4.10 -3.79
N LEU A 248 15.67 -2.86 -3.33
CA LEU A 248 15.28 -1.74 -4.17
C LEU A 248 16.37 -1.43 -5.22
N GLU A 249 17.65 -1.58 -4.87
CA GLU A 249 18.76 -1.46 -5.82
C GLU A 249 18.69 -2.52 -6.93
N ARG A 250 18.40 -3.79 -6.61
CA ARG A 250 18.19 -4.85 -7.63
C ARG A 250 17.06 -4.49 -8.58
N PHE A 251 15.94 -3.96 -8.06
CA PHE A 251 14.83 -3.54 -8.89
C PHE A 251 15.23 -2.42 -9.87
N PHE A 252 15.90 -1.36 -9.38
CA PHE A 252 16.33 -0.25 -10.24
C PHE A 252 17.48 -0.62 -11.19
N ARG A 253 18.37 -1.55 -10.82
CA ARG A 253 19.38 -2.10 -11.73
C ARG A 253 18.75 -2.84 -12.90
N ASN A 254 17.76 -3.68 -12.63
CA ASN A 254 17.01 -4.34 -13.69
C ASN A 254 16.25 -3.33 -14.56
N LEU A 255 15.68 -2.28 -13.95
CA LEU A 255 14.87 -1.28 -14.65
C LEU A 255 15.72 -0.35 -15.55
N LEU A 256 16.89 0.08 -15.09
CA LEU A 256 17.67 1.15 -15.70
C LEU A 256 18.93 0.65 -16.43
N LEU A 257 19.47 -0.49 -16.03
CA LEU A 257 20.71 -1.06 -16.57
C LEU A 257 20.48 -2.38 -17.31
N ASP A 258 19.21 -2.82 -17.43
CA ASP A 258 18.84 -4.11 -18.05
C ASP A 258 19.54 -5.32 -17.43
N GLU A 259 19.85 -5.23 -16.12
CA GLU A 259 20.36 -6.37 -15.36
C GLU A 259 19.23 -7.36 -15.09
N HIS A 260 19.59 -8.62 -14.83
CA HIS A 260 18.63 -9.71 -14.58
C HIS A 260 18.73 -10.22 -13.14
N ASN A 261 18.77 -9.33 -12.17
CA ASN A 261 18.75 -9.71 -10.76
C ASN A 261 17.44 -10.43 -10.42
N GLU A 262 17.53 -11.46 -9.60
CA GLU A 262 16.35 -12.20 -9.14
C GLU A 262 15.51 -11.34 -8.18
N LEU A 263 14.23 -11.14 -8.51
CA LEU A 263 13.29 -10.32 -7.77
C LEU A 263 12.26 -11.22 -7.06
N LYS A 264 12.65 -11.78 -5.89
CA LYS A 264 11.78 -12.68 -5.10
C LYS A 264 11.40 -12.07 -3.75
N ASN A 265 10.11 -11.99 -3.50
CA ASN A 265 9.54 -11.43 -2.26
C ASN A 265 9.94 -12.23 -1.02
N ARG A 266 10.12 -13.54 -1.13
CA ARG A 266 10.50 -14.41 0.00
C ARG A 266 11.80 -14.00 0.70
N PHE A 267 12.75 -13.41 -0.02
CA PHE A 267 14.02 -12.96 0.56
C PHE A 267 13.88 -11.69 1.42
N MET A 268 12.76 -10.99 1.31
CA MET A 268 12.48 -9.78 2.08
C MET A 268 11.85 -10.06 3.45
N LEU A 269 11.39 -11.30 3.69
CA LEU A 269 10.75 -11.66 4.96
C LEU A 269 11.77 -11.60 6.11
N ILE A 270 11.49 -10.79 7.12
CA ILE A 270 12.33 -10.71 8.31
C ILE A 270 12.15 -11.94 9.19
N ASN A 271 13.27 -12.46 9.77
CA ASN A 271 13.27 -13.61 10.68
C ASN A 271 12.45 -14.80 10.13
N ALA A 272 12.66 -15.14 8.85
CA ALA A 272 12.10 -16.34 8.27
C ALA A 272 12.65 -17.56 9.04
N PRO A 273 11.80 -18.55 9.43
CA PRO A 273 12.28 -19.81 9.97
C PRO A 273 13.25 -20.48 8.97
N GLU A 274 14.26 -21.18 9.48
CA GLU A 274 15.15 -21.98 8.65
C GLU A 274 14.32 -23.05 7.90
N GLY A 275 14.47 -23.14 6.57
CA GLY A 275 13.68 -24.05 5.74
C GLY A 275 12.26 -23.56 5.38
N TRP A 276 11.88 -22.36 5.72
CA TRP A 276 10.60 -21.81 5.31
C TRP A 276 10.64 -21.41 3.82
N GLU A 277 9.98 -22.20 2.99
CA GLU A 277 9.72 -21.85 1.61
C GLU A 277 8.33 -21.21 1.48
N MET A 278 8.28 -19.98 1.05
CA MET A 278 7.02 -19.45 0.48
C MET A 278 6.75 -20.27 -0.79
N ALA A 279 5.67 -21.01 -0.79
CA ALA A 279 5.28 -21.94 -1.88
C ALA A 279 4.98 -21.17 -3.11
N ASP A 280 5.16 -20.11 -3.51
CA ASP A 280 5.12 -19.29 -4.73
C ASP A 280 5.35 -17.80 -4.39
N ASP A 281 6.07 -17.09 -5.26
CA ASP A 281 6.18 -15.62 -5.23
C ASP A 281 4.86 -14.88 -5.52
N LYS A 282 3.74 -15.58 -5.43
CA LYS A 282 2.41 -14.97 -5.55
C LYS A 282 2.13 -14.16 -4.28
N PRO A 283 1.59 -12.94 -4.41
CA PRO A 283 1.20 -12.17 -3.26
C PRO A 283 0.17 -12.96 -2.46
N ILE A 284 0.59 -13.51 -1.31
CA ILE A 284 -0.35 -13.92 -0.27
C ILE A 284 -0.84 -12.59 0.31
N ILE A 285 -1.94 -12.11 -0.23
CA ILE A 285 -2.67 -11.01 0.38
C ILE A 285 -3.48 -11.69 1.46
N PRO A 286 -3.18 -11.48 2.76
CA PRO A 286 -4.07 -11.93 3.82
C PRO A 286 -5.44 -11.31 3.53
N ASP A 287 -6.53 -12.08 3.68
CA ASP A 287 -7.90 -11.56 3.54
C ASP A 287 -8.16 -10.33 4.43
N ASP A 288 -7.41 -10.19 5.53
CA ASP A 288 -7.42 -9.02 6.42
C ASP A 288 -6.72 -7.76 5.85
N ASN A 289 -5.90 -7.89 4.81
CA ASN A 289 -5.25 -6.75 4.14
C ASN A 289 -6.03 -6.25 2.92
N ARG A 290 -7.11 -6.93 2.54
CA ARG A 290 -8.11 -6.32 1.68
C ARG A 290 -8.76 -5.22 2.49
N ARG A 291 -8.28 -3.99 2.31
CA ARG A 291 -8.79 -2.80 2.97
C ARG A 291 -8.74 -2.86 4.52
N GLN A 292 -7.57 -2.97 5.14
CA GLN A 292 -7.33 -2.02 6.20
C GLN A 292 -7.07 -0.70 5.48
N THR A 293 -8.13 -0.17 4.94
CA THR A 293 -8.22 1.19 4.48
C THR A 293 -7.77 2.04 5.64
N ASP A 294 -6.77 2.87 5.39
CA ASP A 294 -6.45 4.03 6.22
C ASP A 294 -7.67 4.98 6.35
N ASP A 295 -8.77 4.65 5.70
CA ASP A 295 -10.00 5.43 5.56
C ASP A 295 -11.13 5.05 6.50
N LYS A 296 -10.87 4.23 7.53
CA LYS A 296 -11.72 4.35 8.70
C LYS A 296 -11.02 5.28 9.68
N PRO A 297 -11.31 6.59 9.63
CA PRO A 297 -11.20 7.35 10.83
C PRO A 297 -12.10 6.61 11.82
N THR A 298 -11.62 6.39 13.02
CA THR A 298 -12.49 6.26 14.16
C THR A 298 -13.12 7.65 14.34
N ILE A 299 -13.96 8.05 13.38
CA ILE A 299 -14.90 9.14 13.57
C ILE A 299 -16.12 8.46 14.16
N THR A 300 -16.15 8.43 15.45
CA THR A 300 -17.43 8.48 16.15
C THR A 300 -18.05 9.80 15.73
N ASP A 301 -19.18 9.72 15.01
CA ASP A 301 -20.06 10.85 14.76
C ASP A 301 -20.27 11.66 16.04
N ASP A 302 -20.10 12.96 15.88
CA ASP A 302 -20.29 13.99 16.89
C ASP A 302 -21.53 13.77 17.76
N LYS A 303 -21.28 13.52 19.04
CA LYS A 303 -22.01 14.18 20.10
C LYS A 303 -20.98 14.73 21.06
N ILE A 304 -20.78 16.03 20.95
CA ILE A 304 -20.13 16.85 21.94
C ILE A 304 -20.81 16.60 23.31
N ILE A 305 -20.09 15.94 24.18
CA ILE A 305 -20.28 16.03 25.61
C ILE A 305 -18.89 16.36 26.15
N GLU A 306 -18.76 17.62 26.58
CA GLU A 306 -17.67 18.09 27.42
C GLU A 306 -17.58 17.20 28.65
N THR A 307 -16.46 16.51 28.83
CA THR A 307 -15.98 16.09 30.14
C THR A 307 -14.47 15.95 30.11
N ASP A 308 -13.87 16.76 30.93
CA ASP A 308 -12.53 16.77 31.52
C ASP A 308 -11.44 15.84 31.02
N ASP A 309 -10.34 16.49 30.62
CA ASP A 309 -9.00 16.00 30.36
C ASP A 309 -8.53 14.93 31.34
N LYS A 310 -8.25 13.72 30.79
CA LYS A 310 -7.15 12.86 31.24
C LYS A 310 -6.66 12.05 30.04
N GLU A 311 -5.46 12.37 29.56
CA GLU A 311 -4.66 11.53 28.68
C GLU A 311 -4.53 10.12 29.27
N ILE A 312 -5.07 9.10 28.57
CA ILE A 312 -4.84 7.69 28.90
C ILE A 312 -3.94 7.09 27.80
N ALA A 313 -2.72 6.73 28.20
CA ALA A 313 -1.72 6.08 27.38
C ALA A 313 -2.22 4.74 26.81
N ALA A 314 -1.76 4.40 25.62
CA ALA A 314 -2.29 3.35 24.71
C ALA A 314 -2.21 1.87 25.17
N ASP A 315 -1.97 1.53 26.45
CA ASP A 315 -1.83 0.14 26.92
C ASP A 315 -2.47 -0.18 28.30
N ASP A 316 -3.57 0.48 28.65
CA ASP A 316 -4.20 0.33 29.96
C ASP A 316 -5.22 -0.82 30.08
N LYS A 317 -5.54 -1.52 28.99
CA LYS A 317 -6.57 -2.57 29.01
C LYS A 317 -6.24 -3.75 29.91
N PRO A 318 -5.00 -4.25 29.99
CA PRO A 318 -4.62 -5.26 30.98
C PRO A 318 -4.79 -4.78 32.42
N THR A 319 -4.46 -3.51 32.69
CA THR A 319 -4.61 -2.90 34.03
C THR A 319 -6.08 -2.75 34.42
N ILE A 320 -6.93 -2.35 33.46
CA ILE A 320 -8.40 -2.26 33.67
C ILE A 320 -8.98 -3.65 34.01
N ILE A 321 -8.56 -4.69 33.29
CA ILE A 321 -8.99 -6.08 33.57
C ILE A 321 -8.59 -6.49 34.99
N LEU A 322 -7.32 -6.27 35.37
CA LEU A 322 -6.82 -6.65 36.69
C LEU A 322 -7.51 -5.86 37.82
N SER A 323 -7.75 -4.57 37.63
CA SER A 323 -8.48 -3.74 38.59
C SER A 323 -9.93 -4.21 38.75
N TYR A 324 -10.60 -4.53 37.66
CA TYR A 324 -11.97 -5.03 37.67
C TYR A 324 -12.08 -6.41 38.35
N LEU A 325 -11.12 -7.31 38.08
CA LEU A 325 -11.04 -8.62 38.76
C LEU A 325 -10.73 -8.47 40.26
N LYS A 326 -9.94 -7.47 40.65
CA LYS A 326 -9.65 -7.18 42.06
C LYS A 326 -10.90 -6.74 42.82
N GLU A 327 -11.78 -6.00 42.16
CA GLU A 327 -13.03 -5.50 42.76
C GLU A 327 -14.15 -6.53 42.75
N LYS A 328 -14.34 -7.26 41.64
CA LYS A 328 -15.45 -8.22 41.47
C LYS A 328 -15.12 -9.68 41.80
N GLY A 329 -13.85 -10.04 41.94
CA GLY A 329 -13.37 -11.35 42.22
C GLY A 329 -13.36 -12.30 41.03
N VAL A 330 -14.49 -12.61 40.44
CA VAL A 330 -14.62 -13.52 39.28
C VAL A 330 -15.54 -12.95 38.23
N CYS A 331 -15.14 -13.02 36.96
CA CYS A 331 -15.96 -12.50 35.84
C CYS A 331 -15.84 -13.35 34.58
N LYS A 332 -16.81 -13.20 33.65
CA LYS A 332 -16.83 -13.84 32.31
C LYS A 332 -16.22 -12.96 31.24
N THR A 333 -15.79 -13.58 30.15
CA THR A 333 -15.29 -12.84 28.96
C THR A 333 -16.29 -11.80 28.45
N ALA A 334 -17.59 -12.09 28.50
CA ALA A 334 -18.63 -11.17 28.03
C ALA A 334 -18.68 -9.87 28.86
N GLU A 335 -18.56 -9.96 30.18
CA GLU A 335 -18.53 -8.81 31.08
C GLU A 335 -17.31 -7.92 30.82
N LEU A 336 -16.14 -8.54 30.66
CA LEU A 336 -14.91 -7.85 30.33
C LEU A 336 -14.94 -7.22 28.91
N SER A 337 -15.65 -7.86 27.98
CA SER A 337 -15.83 -7.31 26.64
C SER A 337 -16.65 -6.02 26.67
N VAL A 338 -17.70 -5.98 27.47
CA VAL A 338 -18.52 -4.76 27.68
C VAL A 338 -17.70 -3.67 28.39
N LEU A 339 -16.97 -4.04 29.45
CA LEU A 339 -16.12 -3.11 30.20
C LEU A 339 -15.06 -2.45 29.33
N LEU A 340 -14.46 -3.20 28.41
CA LEU A 340 -13.38 -2.71 27.56
C LEU A 340 -13.88 -2.10 26.25
N GLY A 341 -15.17 -2.17 25.94
CA GLY A 341 -15.73 -1.78 24.65
C GLY A 341 -15.19 -2.64 23.48
N LEU A 342 -14.80 -3.90 23.75
CA LEU A 342 -14.16 -4.77 22.78
C LEU A 342 -15.03 -5.96 22.38
N LYS A 343 -14.81 -6.50 21.17
CA LYS A 343 -15.41 -7.79 20.78
C LYS A 343 -14.86 -8.93 21.64
N PRO A 344 -15.64 -10.00 21.91
CA PRO A 344 -15.20 -11.14 22.74
C PRO A 344 -13.90 -11.80 22.27
N THR A 345 -13.62 -11.80 20.98
CA THR A 345 -12.38 -12.32 20.39
C THR A 345 -11.16 -11.48 20.77
N GLN A 346 -11.29 -10.17 20.79
CA GLN A 346 -10.23 -9.25 21.19
C GLN A 346 -9.98 -9.31 22.71
N THR A 347 -11.04 -9.37 23.49
CA THR A 347 -10.95 -9.55 24.95
C THR A 347 -10.24 -10.86 25.31
N LYS A 348 -10.52 -11.95 24.61
CA LYS A 348 -9.83 -13.24 24.79
C LYS A 348 -8.32 -13.14 24.56
N ALA A 349 -7.85 -12.30 23.65
CA ALA A 349 -6.42 -12.10 23.42
C ALA A 349 -5.73 -11.46 24.62
N TYR A 350 -6.35 -10.48 25.27
CA TYR A 350 -5.84 -9.89 26.52
C TYR A 350 -5.86 -10.90 27.68
N LEU A 351 -6.95 -11.64 27.82
CA LEU A 351 -7.07 -12.68 28.84
C LEU A 351 -6.03 -13.78 28.66
N TYR A 352 -5.74 -14.18 27.42
CA TYR A 352 -4.70 -15.16 27.13
C TYR A 352 -3.31 -14.66 27.55
N ARG A 353 -2.97 -13.39 27.25
CA ARG A 353 -1.70 -12.77 27.70
C ARG A 353 -1.58 -12.71 29.21
N LEU A 354 -2.67 -12.37 29.91
CA LEU A 354 -2.70 -12.31 31.38
C LEU A 354 -2.60 -13.71 32.01
N LEU A 355 -3.18 -14.75 31.40
CA LEU A 355 -3.01 -16.15 31.79
C LEU A 355 -1.56 -16.60 31.61
N GLN A 356 -0.94 -16.30 30.44
CA GLN A 356 0.45 -16.67 30.17
C GLN A 356 1.43 -15.97 31.10
N SER A 357 1.11 -14.75 31.54
CA SER A 357 1.92 -14.01 32.53
C SER A 357 1.64 -14.38 34.00
N GLY A 358 0.75 -15.35 34.24
CA GLY A 358 0.40 -15.82 35.59
C GLY A 358 -0.34 -14.80 36.45
N LYS A 359 -0.89 -13.73 35.85
CA LYS A 359 -1.61 -12.67 36.59
C LYS A 359 -3.07 -12.97 36.86
N ILE A 360 -3.65 -13.89 36.10
CA ILE A 360 -5.03 -14.36 36.27
C ILE A 360 -5.09 -15.87 36.12
N VAL A 361 -6.16 -16.47 36.68
CA VAL A 361 -6.46 -17.90 36.58
C VAL A 361 -7.81 -18.06 35.89
N ALA A 362 -7.96 -19.12 35.08
CA ALA A 362 -9.21 -19.47 34.43
C ALA A 362 -9.89 -20.65 35.15
N HIS A 363 -11.18 -20.55 35.38
CA HIS A 363 -12.00 -21.54 36.00
C HIS A 363 -13.07 -22.03 35.02
N GLY A 364 -13.32 -23.34 34.99
CA GLY A 364 -14.32 -23.96 34.11
C GLY A 364 -13.89 -24.04 32.63
N ALA A 365 -14.80 -24.52 31.78
CA ALA A 365 -14.55 -24.72 30.35
C ALA A 365 -15.66 -24.14 29.46
N ASN A 366 -15.35 -23.84 28.21
CA ASN A 366 -16.28 -23.39 27.17
C ASN A 366 -17.11 -22.15 27.59
N LYS A 367 -18.44 -22.21 27.46
CA LYS A 367 -19.37 -21.10 27.74
C LYS A 367 -19.41 -20.67 29.22
N ASN A 368 -18.97 -21.55 30.12
CA ASN A 368 -18.95 -21.32 31.58
C ASN A 368 -17.57 -20.88 32.10
N ARG A 369 -16.64 -20.57 31.22
CA ARG A 369 -15.29 -20.13 31.61
C ARG A 369 -15.32 -18.75 32.25
N THR A 370 -14.75 -18.68 33.47
CA THR A 370 -14.58 -17.45 34.24
C THR A 370 -13.11 -17.20 34.56
N TYR A 371 -12.78 -16.01 34.98
CA TYR A 371 -11.42 -15.60 35.30
C TYR A 371 -11.38 -14.88 36.63
N SER A 372 -10.30 -15.10 37.41
CA SER A 372 -10.00 -14.41 38.66
C SER A 372 -8.53 -13.97 38.67
N LEU A 373 -8.14 -13.13 39.60
CA LEU A 373 -6.72 -12.89 39.87
C LEU A 373 -6.04 -14.22 40.31
N ALA A 374 -4.77 -14.36 39.97
CA ALA A 374 -3.95 -15.49 40.36
C ALA A 374 -3.60 -15.46 41.85
#